data_b1d1b5c49c1d27554b4dc0c8fcbeef24
#
_entry.id   b1d1b5c49c1d27554b4dc0c8fcbeef24
#
_cell.length_a   1.000
_cell.length_b   1.000
_cell.length_c   1.000
_cell.angle_alpha   90.00
_cell.angle_beta   90.00
_cell.angle_gamma   90.00
#
_symmetry.space_group_name_H-M   'P 1'
#
loop_
_entity.id
_entity.type
_entity.pdbx_description
1 polymer ?
#
loop_
_entity_poly.entity_id
_entity_poly.type
_entity_poly.pdbx_seq_one_letter_code
_entity_poly.pdbx_strand_id
1 'polypeptide(L)'
;LSYSEKSDLTLLDNVQFIYELSLAELELRALGADFEVTNGLREFKLKNKSKELNERIIKRSSYFKTVEQTFTDYFQIIQKNRTRSVNQYLTHWIYPYKGKFHPQMIRALLNIIGLQEGDTVFEPFSGSGTTALEAQLLGINFVGIDISPLCVLQGKVKTKSIYVIDEVIKLKDTLISKLKPSLFNQEEDFYKVLKDIENEDVRGFYTLGRLLAVSDNARRGRAFEQSFIKNLHLMIDSAKDYKEIADTLDLQLGNIDLKLGDSRKVNLPDNSIDGIITSPPYSIALDYVENDAHSLEDMGFKLNVIREDFVGVRGKGKEKVDLYNEDIKKSYSEMYRILRPNKYAVIVIGNATYQGQEVKTVEFTIDYMTELGFKLEKNILKIIFGLYNVMKKENILIFRKQ
;
A
#
# COMPACT_ATOMS: atom_id res chain seq x y z
N LEU A 1 -6.56 -4.90 -47.57
CA LEU A 1 -7.10 -4.81 -46.21
C LEU A 1 -6.58 -6.03 -45.44
N SER A 2 -5.44 -5.85 -44.74
CA SER A 2 -4.94 -6.88 -43.83
C SER A 2 -5.93 -7.01 -42.68
N TYR A 3 -6.48 -8.19 -42.49
CA TYR A 3 -7.13 -8.57 -41.25
C TYR A 3 -6.13 -8.31 -40.13
N SER A 4 -6.32 -7.29 -39.29
CA SER A 4 -5.56 -7.16 -38.07
C SER A 4 -5.92 -8.39 -37.24
N GLU A 5 -4.96 -9.29 -37.06
CA GLU A 5 -5.14 -10.40 -36.12
C GLU A 5 -5.50 -9.80 -34.75
N LYS A 6 -6.65 -10.23 -34.24
CA LYS A 6 -7.21 -9.70 -33.01
C LYS A 6 -6.24 -9.95 -31.86
N SER A 7 -5.89 -8.90 -31.13
CA SER A 7 -5.05 -9.03 -29.93
C SER A 7 -5.76 -9.83 -28.85
N ASP A 8 -4.99 -10.58 -28.06
CA ASP A 8 -5.53 -11.40 -26.97
C ASP A 8 -5.65 -10.59 -25.67
N LEU A 9 -4.75 -9.65 -25.44
CA LEU A 9 -4.67 -8.85 -24.24
C LEU A 9 -4.57 -7.37 -24.60
N THR A 10 -5.31 -6.53 -23.87
CA THR A 10 -5.26 -5.06 -24.01
C THR A 10 -4.90 -4.44 -22.68
N LEU A 11 -3.96 -3.49 -22.70
CA LEU A 11 -3.58 -2.73 -21.51
C LEU A 11 -4.71 -1.79 -21.06
N LEU A 12 -4.72 -1.48 -19.77
CA LEU A 12 -5.54 -0.43 -19.20
C LEU A 12 -5.16 0.95 -19.77
N ASP A 13 -6.15 1.83 -19.92
CA ASP A 13 -5.96 3.16 -20.51
C ASP A 13 -5.05 4.07 -19.67
N ASN A 14 -4.98 3.82 -18.35
CA ASN A 14 -4.16 4.57 -17.41
C ASN A 14 -2.67 4.20 -17.40
N VAL A 15 -2.25 3.17 -18.14
CA VAL A 15 -0.84 2.79 -18.27
C VAL A 15 -0.14 3.77 -19.22
N GLN A 16 0.76 4.60 -18.70
CA GLN A 16 1.34 5.72 -19.45
C GLN A 16 2.87 5.78 -19.35
N PHE A 17 3.48 5.18 -18.34
CA PHE A 17 4.92 5.26 -18.09
C PHE A 17 5.66 4.03 -18.59
N ILE A 18 6.91 4.21 -19.03
CA ILE A 18 7.76 3.11 -19.52
C ILE A 18 7.96 2.03 -18.46
N TYR A 19 8.12 2.40 -17.18
CA TYR A 19 8.27 1.42 -16.11
C TYR A 19 7.01 0.57 -15.91
N GLU A 20 5.82 1.11 -16.16
CA GLU A 20 4.55 0.37 -16.08
C GLU A 20 4.46 -0.68 -17.20
N LEU A 21 4.90 -0.34 -18.41
CA LEU A 21 5.01 -1.31 -19.51
C LEU A 21 5.99 -2.43 -19.16
N SER A 22 7.14 -2.08 -18.58
CA SER A 22 8.10 -3.08 -18.12
C SER A 22 7.53 -3.99 -17.03
N LEU A 23 6.77 -3.44 -16.09
CA LEU A 23 6.08 -4.22 -15.06
C LEU A 23 4.98 -5.11 -15.64
N ALA A 24 4.21 -4.61 -16.62
CA ALA A 24 3.18 -5.39 -17.32
C ALA A 24 3.75 -6.63 -18.01
N GLU A 25 4.89 -6.48 -18.72
CA GLU A 25 5.58 -7.62 -19.35
C GLU A 25 6.13 -8.61 -18.31
N LEU A 26 6.76 -8.11 -17.24
CA LEU A 26 7.29 -8.94 -16.17
C LEU A 26 6.18 -9.71 -15.44
N GLU A 27 5.05 -9.05 -15.19
CA GLU A 27 3.87 -9.66 -14.60
C GLU A 27 3.32 -10.79 -15.47
N LEU A 28 3.15 -10.57 -16.77
CA LEU A 28 2.69 -11.62 -17.70
C LEU A 28 3.62 -12.83 -17.70
N ARG A 29 4.95 -12.61 -17.77
CA ARG A 29 5.93 -13.71 -17.71
C ARG A 29 5.86 -14.46 -16.40
N ALA A 30 5.71 -13.75 -15.27
CA ALA A 30 5.56 -14.37 -13.96
C ALA A 30 4.26 -15.19 -13.84
N LEU A 31 3.20 -14.77 -14.52
CA LEU A 31 1.94 -15.51 -14.63
C LEU A 31 2.00 -16.68 -15.61
N GLY A 32 3.14 -16.89 -16.28
CA GLY A 32 3.39 -18.03 -17.17
C GLY A 32 3.05 -17.78 -18.65
N ALA A 33 2.84 -16.51 -19.05
CA ALA A 33 2.57 -16.18 -20.43
C ALA A 33 3.84 -16.07 -21.27
N ASP A 34 3.83 -16.65 -22.47
CA ASP A 34 4.70 -16.32 -23.60
C ASP A 34 3.88 -15.51 -24.60
N PHE A 35 4.43 -14.37 -25.06
CA PHE A 35 3.67 -13.37 -25.81
C PHE A 35 4.54 -12.57 -26.77
N GLU A 36 3.88 -11.96 -27.75
CA GLU A 36 4.40 -10.88 -28.57
C GLU A 36 3.65 -9.58 -28.27
N VAL A 37 4.38 -8.47 -28.26
CA VAL A 37 3.81 -7.14 -28.11
C VAL A 37 3.45 -6.59 -29.48
N THR A 38 2.23 -6.09 -29.61
CA THR A 38 1.68 -5.56 -30.87
C THR A 38 1.08 -4.17 -30.66
N ASN A 39 0.70 -3.53 -31.77
CA ASN A 39 -0.04 -2.27 -31.77
C ASN A 39 0.49 -1.20 -30.82
N GLY A 40 1.72 -0.71 -31.08
CA GLY A 40 2.29 0.40 -30.32
C GLY A 40 2.48 0.13 -28.83
N LEU A 41 2.80 -1.09 -28.45
CA LEU A 41 3.01 -1.55 -27.07
C LEU A 41 1.74 -1.61 -26.19
N ARG A 42 0.55 -1.51 -26.81
CA ARG A 42 -0.73 -1.49 -26.08
C ARG A 42 -1.46 -2.83 -26.06
N GLU A 43 -1.10 -3.72 -26.98
CA GLU A 43 -1.76 -4.99 -27.19
C GLU A 43 -0.75 -6.14 -27.20
N PHE A 44 -1.20 -7.31 -26.76
CA PHE A 44 -0.34 -8.48 -26.63
C PHE A 44 -1.03 -9.69 -27.25
N LYS A 45 -0.24 -10.53 -27.95
CA LYS A 45 -0.67 -11.79 -28.54
C LYS A 45 -0.02 -12.92 -27.80
N LEU A 46 -0.82 -13.80 -27.21
CA LEU A 46 -0.32 -14.98 -26.49
C LEU A 46 0.14 -16.07 -27.45
N LYS A 47 1.30 -16.65 -27.20
CA LYS A 47 1.85 -17.81 -27.93
C LYS A 47 1.44 -19.15 -27.31
N ASN A 48 1.26 -19.17 -25.98
CA ASN A 48 0.95 -20.36 -25.21
C ASN A 48 -0.46 -20.31 -24.60
N LYS A 49 -1.48 -20.13 -25.44
CA LYS A 49 -2.88 -20.02 -25.00
C LYS A 49 -3.36 -21.28 -24.31
N SER A 50 -3.96 -21.12 -23.14
CA SER A 50 -4.75 -22.14 -22.46
C SER A 50 -5.83 -21.49 -21.62
N LYS A 51 -6.88 -22.25 -21.29
CA LYS A 51 -7.96 -21.76 -20.44
C LYS A 51 -7.43 -21.39 -19.05
N GLU A 52 -6.56 -22.20 -18.48
CA GLU A 52 -5.96 -22.01 -17.16
C GLU A 52 -5.08 -20.76 -17.10
N LEU A 53 -4.32 -20.49 -18.18
CA LEU A 53 -3.52 -19.28 -18.30
C LEU A 53 -4.41 -18.03 -18.39
N ASN A 54 -5.45 -18.07 -19.23
CA ASN A 54 -6.38 -16.95 -19.38
C ASN A 54 -7.08 -16.64 -18.06
N GLU A 55 -7.59 -17.65 -17.35
CA GLU A 55 -8.21 -17.50 -16.03
C GLU A 55 -7.24 -16.90 -15.01
N ARG A 56 -5.99 -17.33 -15.00
CA ARG A 56 -4.94 -16.80 -14.12
C ARG A 56 -4.67 -15.33 -14.41
N ILE A 57 -4.54 -14.95 -15.68
CA ILE A 57 -4.33 -13.55 -16.06
C ILE A 57 -5.55 -12.70 -15.71
N ILE A 58 -6.77 -13.18 -15.98
CA ILE A 58 -8.02 -12.49 -15.63
C ILE A 58 -8.07 -12.19 -14.13
N LYS A 59 -7.81 -13.17 -13.28
CA LYS A 59 -7.92 -13.04 -11.83
C LYS A 59 -6.82 -12.19 -11.20
N ARG A 60 -5.60 -12.26 -11.74
CA ARG A 60 -4.44 -11.72 -11.03
C ARG A 60 -3.85 -10.46 -11.61
N SER A 61 -3.83 -10.31 -12.95
CA SER A 61 -3.09 -9.21 -13.60
C SER A 61 -3.57 -7.83 -13.17
N SER A 62 -2.64 -6.86 -13.16
CA SER A 62 -2.90 -5.49 -12.73
C SER A 62 -2.89 -4.46 -13.86
N TYR A 63 -2.26 -4.79 -14.99
CA TYR A 63 -2.07 -3.85 -16.09
C TYR A 63 -3.02 -4.08 -17.28
N PHE A 64 -3.75 -5.20 -17.30
CA PHE A 64 -4.57 -5.58 -18.45
C PHE A 64 -6.05 -5.33 -18.19
N LYS A 65 -6.71 -4.77 -19.22
CA LYS A 65 -8.15 -4.49 -19.23
C LYS A 65 -8.95 -5.73 -19.59
N THR A 66 -8.50 -6.42 -20.65
CA THR A 66 -9.19 -7.60 -21.18
C THR A 66 -8.22 -8.71 -21.55
N VAL A 67 -8.72 -9.95 -21.43
CA VAL A 67 -8.14 -11.18 -21.96
C VAL A 67 -9.19 -11.81 -22.88
N GLU A 68 -8.91 -11.94 -24.17
CA GLU A 68 -9.85 -12.46 -25.18
C GLU A 68 -11.25 -11.80 -25.07
N GLN A 69 -11.32 -10.49 -24.82
CA GLN A 69 -12.53 -9.68 -24.63
C GLN A 69 -13.22 -9.82 -23.26
N THR A 70 -12.76 -10.72 -22.38
CA THR A 70 -13.24 -10.80 -21.00
C THR A 70 -12.50 -9.75 -20.14
N PHE A 71 -13.23 -8.96 -19.37
CA PHE A 71 -12.64 -8.02 -18.44
C PHE A 71 -11.89 -8.75 -17.32
N THR A 72 -10.71 -8.20 -16.96
CA THR A 72 -9.97 -8.69 -15.80
C THR A 72 -10.66 -8.29 -14.49
N ASP A 73 -10.42 -9.05 -13.43
CA ASP A 73 -10.92 -8.73 -12.10
C ASP A 73 -10.42 -7.36 -11.64
N TYR A 74 -9.14 -7.07 -11.92
CA TYR A 74 -8.57 -5.78 -11.56
C TYR A 74 -9.27 -4.61 -12.27
N PHE A 75 -9.61 -4.74 -13.56
CA PHE A 75 -10.39 -3.73 -14.26
C PHE A 75 -11.74 -3.49 -13.58
N GLN A 76 -12.43 -4.54 -13.15
CA GLN A 76 -13.71 -4.43 -12.45
C GLN A 76 -13.55 -3.80 -11.06
N ILE A 77 -12.51 -4.17 -10.32
CA ILE A 77 -12.18 -3.61 -9.00
C ILE A 77 -11.95 -2.10 -9.08
N ILE A 78 -11.16 -1.62 -10.04
CA ILE A 78 -10.86 -0.18 -10.15
C ILE A 78 -12.05 0.68 -10.59
N GLN A 79 -13.13 0.08 -11.13
CA GLN A 79 -14.38 0.80 -11.38
C GLN A 79 -15.10 1.19 -10.07
N LYS A 80 -14.83 0.49 -8.96
CA LYS A 80 -15.34 0.85 -7.62
C LYS A 80 -14.52 1.97 -6.99
N ASN A 81 -14.49 3.11 -7.67
CA ASN A 81 -13.71 4.29 -7.29
C ASN A 81 -14.63 5.52 -7.13
N ARG A 82 -14.73 6.02 -5.91
CA ARG A 82 -15.54 7.19 -5.55
C ARG A 82 -14.74 8.49 -5.54
N THR A 83 -13.49 8.44 -6.00
CA THR A 83 -12.60 9.59 -6.11
C THR A 83 -12.25 9.87 -7.57
N ARG A 84 -11.52 10.97 -7.81
CA ARG A 84 -11.04 11.30 -9.16
C ARG A 84 -9.70 10.65 -9.52
N SER A 85 -9.00 10.10 -8.54
CA SER A 85 -7.69 9.51 -8.76
C SER A 85 -7.80 8.02 -9.01
N VAL A 86 -7.24 7.53 -10.10
CA VAL A 86 -7.26 6.11 -10.50
C VAL A 86 -6.68 5.16 -9.45
N ASN A 87 -5.88 5.68 -8.51
CA ASN A 87 -5.18 4.91 -7.48
C ASN A 87 -5.90 4.90 -6.13
N GLN A 88 -7.17 5.27 -6.11
CA GLN A 88 -7.92 5.46 -4.87
C GLN A 88 -9.24 4.69 -4.84
N TYR A 89 -9.32 3.60 -5.59
CA TYR A 89 -10.46 2.68 -5.57
C TYR A 89 -10.63 1.99 -4.22
N LEU A 90 -11.81 1.46 -3.97
CA LEU A 90 -12.22 0.82 -2.73
C LEU A 90 -11.87 1.69 -1.52
N THR A 91 -11.14 1.12 -0.57
CA THR A 91 -10.71 1.79 0.67
C THR A 91 -9.33 2.44 0.58
N HIS A 92 -8.64 2.37 -0.57
CA HIS A 92 -7.31 2.96 -0.73
C HIS A 92 -7.25 4.46 -0.45
N TRP A 93 -8.31 5.21 -0.73
CA TRP A 93 -8.36 6.66 -0.54
C TRP A 93 -8.42 7.08 0.93
N ILE A 94 -8.85 6.17 1.82
CA ILE A 94 -9.08 6.50 3.23
C ILE A 94 -7.78 6.98 3.85
N TYR A 95 -7.81 8.21 4.31
CA TYR A 95 -6.73 9.00 4.86
C TYR A 95 -5.61 9.38 3.86
N PRO A 96 -5.29 10.69 3.76
CA PRO A 96 -4.21 11.18 2.89
C PRO A 96 -2.85 10.88 3.51
N TYR A 97 -2.07 10.01 2.87
CA TYR A 97 -0.74 9.62 3.31
C TYR A 97 0.33 10.03 2.28
N LYS A 98 1.40 10.72 2.72
CA LYS A 98 2.53 11.07 1.86
C LYS A 98 3.43 9.84 1.64
N GLY A 99 3.86 9.63 0.39
CA GLY A 99 4.69 8.47 0.05
C GLY A 99 3.90 7.18 -0.08
N LYS A 100 2.58 7.26 -0.28
CA LYS A 100 1.75 6.09 -0.52
C LYS A 100 2.17 5.36 -1.80
N PHE A 101 2.26 4.04 -1.72
CA PHE A 101 2.44 3.19 -2.88
C PHE A 101 1.32 3.33 -3.92
N HIS A 102 1.69 3.10 -5.17
CA HIS A 102 0.74 2.93 -6.26
C HIS A 102 0.15 1.51 -6.19
N PRO A 103 -1.16 1.33 -5.94
CA PRO A 103 -1.73 0.00 -5.73
C PRO A 103 -1.51 -0.96 -6.90
N GLN A 104 -1.71 -0.48 -8.13
CA GLN A 104 -1.49 -1.25 -9.36
C GLN A 104 -0.06 -1.83 -9.45
N MET A 105 0.94 -1.01 -9.12
CA MET A 105 2.34 -1.44 -9.06
C MET A 105 2.55 -2.53 -8.00
N ILE A 106 1.96 -2.38 -6.82
CA ILE A 106 2.08 -3.38 -5.74
C ILE A 106 1.46 -4.71 -6.17
N ARG A 107 0.26 -4.68 -6.77
CA ARG A 107 -0.36 -5.91 -7.29
C ARG A 107 0.53 -6.62 -8.30
N ALA A 108 1.12 -5.88 -9.24
CA ALA A 108 2.09 -6.44 -10.19
C ALA A 108 3.31 -7.04 -9.49
N LEU A 109 3.88 -6.34 -8.51
CA LEU A 109 5.06 -6.82 -7.79
C LEU A 109 4.78 -8.10 -7.00
N LEU A 110 3.60 -8.25 -6.38
CA LEU A 110 3.17 -9.50 -5.75
C LEU A 110 3.16 -10.68 -6.75
N ASN A 111 2.68 -10.43 -7.98
CA ASN A 111 2.70 -11.44 -9.06
C ASN A 111 4.13 -11.71 -9.56
N ILE A 112 4.93 -10.65 -9.79
CA ILE A 112 6.30 -10.75 -10.31
C ILE A 112 7.21 -11.57 -9.40
N ILE A 113 7.06 -11.43 -8.08
CA ILE A 113 7.83 -12.25 -7.12
C ILE A 113 7.23 -13.63 -6.87
N GLY A 114 6.19 -13.99 -7.61
CA GLY A 114 5.63 -15.34 -7.67
C GLY A 114 4.76 -15.74 -6.48
N LEU A 115 4.25 -14.79 -5.69
CA LEU A 115 3.36 -15.11 -4.58
C LEU A 115 2.01 -15.65 -5.07
N GLN A 116 1.53 -16.70 -4.42
CA GLN A 116 0.26 -17.35 -4.70
C GLN A 116 -0.73 -17.14 -3.56
N GLU A 117 -1.97 -17.54 -3.77
CA GLU A 117 -2.98 -17.61 -2.71
C GLU A 117 -2.47 -18.47 -1.55
N GLY A 118 -2.62 -17.97 -0.32
CA GLY A 118 -2.14 -18.62 0.90
C GLY A 118 -0.69 -18.33 1.27
N ASP A 119 0.18 -17.87 0.33
CA ASP A 119 1.52 -17.39 0.68
C ASP A 119 1.45 -16.17 1.60
N THR A 120 2.53 -15.89 2.32
CA THR A 120 2.60 -14.76 3.24
C THR A 120 3.61 -13.71 2.77
N VAL A 121 3.14 -12.48 2.54
CA VAL A 121 3.99 -11.31 2.29
C VAL A 121 4.18 -10.50 3.56
N PHE A 122 5.40 -9.98 3.76
CA PHE A 122 5.74 -9.11 4.90
C PHE A 122 6.09 -7.69 4.43
N GLU A 123 5.67 -6.70 5.21
CA GLU A 123 6.07 -5.30 5.03
C GLU A 123 6.50 -4.67 6.36
N PRO A 124 7.81 -4.33 6.54
CA PRO A 124 8.34 -3.74 7.78
C PRO A 124 8.04 -2.25 7.96
N PHE A 125 7.55 -1.57 6.93
CA PHE A 125 7.16 -0.16 6.93
C PHE A 125 5.82 -0.02 6.22
N SER A 126 4.75 -0.54 6.86
CA SER A 126 3.43 -0.74 6.22
C SER A 126 2.74 0.56 5.81
N GLY A 127 3.09 1.69 6.40
CA GLY A 127 2.54 2.99 6.06
C GLY A 127 1.02 2.98 5.97
N SER A 128 0.48 3.38 4.84
CA SER A 128 -0.97 3.46 4.64
C SER A 128 -1.68 2.12 4.39
N GLY A 129 -0.97 0.97 4.39
CA GLY A 129 -1.55 -0.36 4.19
C GLY A 129 -1.91 -0.70 2.74
N THR A 130 -1.23 -0.10 1.76
CA THR A 130 -1.50 -0.38 0.33
C THR A 130 -1.19 -1.83 -0.02
N THR A 131 -0.03 -2.35 0.41
CA THR A 131 0.36 -3.75 0.17
C THR A 131 -0.60 -4.72 0.87
N ALA A 132 -1.07 -4.37 2.08
CA ALA A 132 -2.03 -5.19 2.82
C ALA A 132 -3.34 -5.38 2.04
N LEU A 133 -3.89 -4.30 1.46
CA LEU A 133 -5.14 -4.37 0.71
C LEU A 133 -4.97 -5.13 -0.62
N GLU A 134 -3.88 -4.89 -1.37
CA GLU A 134 -3.64 -5.63 -2.62
C GLU A 134 -3.33 -7.12 -2.40
N ALA A 135 -2.57 -7.45 -1.34
CA ALA A 135 -2.35 -8.84 -0.94
C ALA A 135 -3.67 -9.53 -0.59
N GLN A 136 -4.52 -8.87 0.22
CA GLN A 136 -5.84 -9.38 0.60
C GLN A 136 -6.71 -9.70 -0.61
N LEU A 137 -6.77 -8.79 -1.59
CA LEU A 137 -7.54 -8.96 -2.84
C LEU A 137 -7.02 -10.11 -3.71
N LEU A 138 -5.76 -10.51 -3.57
CA LEU A 138 -5.14 -11.64 -4.30
C LEU A 138 -5.14 -12.96 -3.51
N GLY A 139 -5.78 -13.02 -2.33
CA GLY A 139 -5.75 -14.20 -1.48
C GLY A 139 -4.41 -14.45 -0.78
N ILE A 140 -3.50 -13.47 -0.80
CA ILE A 140 -2.18 -13.55 -0.18
C ILE A 140 -2.31 -13.07 1.26
N ASN A 141 -1.78 -13.83 2.21
CA ASN A 141 -1.70 -13.42 3.60
C ASN A 141 -0.67 -12.30 3.76
N PHE A 142 -0.98 -11.36 4.61
CA PHE A 142 -0.12 -10.21 4.88
C PHE A 142 0.22 -10.13 6.35
N VAL A 143 1.50 -9.97 6.64
CA VAL A 143 1.99 -9.56 7.95
C VAL A 143 2.71 -8.22 7.78
N GLY A 144 2.34 -7.25 8.58
CA GLY A 144 2.93 -5.92 8.50
C GLY A 144 3.11 -5.28 9.86
N ILE A 145 4.13 -4.45 9.94
CA ILE A 145 4.38 -3.61 11.11
C ILE A 145 4.61 -2.16 10.70
N ASP A 146 4.27 -1.26 11.58
CA ASP A 146 4.64 0.15 11.48
C ASP A 146 4.85 0.72 12.88
N ILE A 147 5.74 1.67 13.02
CA ILE A 147 5.99 2.37 14.28
C ILE A 147 4.90 3.40 14.57
N SER A 148 4.20 3.87 13.54
CA SER A 148 3.11 4.84 13.64
C SER A 148 1.78 4.16 13.97
N PRO A 149 1.14 4.46 15.11
CA PRO A 149 -0.18 3.94 15.42
C PRO A 149 -1.25 4.38 14.43
N LEU A 150 -1.09 5.55 13.80
CA LEU A 150 -1.97 6.02 12.75
C LEU A 150 -1.87 5.16 11.48
N CYS A 151 -0.66 4.75 11.09
CA CYS A 151 -0.45 3.85 9.95
C CYS A 151 -1.09 2.48 10.18
N VAL A 152 -0.91 1.92 11.38
CA VAL A 152 -1.55 0.65 11.76
C VAL A 152 -3.08 0.76 11.72
N LEU A 153 -3.64 1.85 12.26
CA LEU A 153 -5.07 2.09 12.20
C LEU A 153 -5.59 2.20 10.77
N GLN A 154 -4.88 2.95 9.91
CA GLN A 154 -5.25 3.09 8.49
C GLN A 154 -5.30 1.73 7.78
N GLY A 155 -4.25 0.94 7.91
CA GLY A 155 -4.16 -0.37 7.28
C GLY A 155 -5.25 -1.33 7.77
N LYS A 156 -5.50 -1.36 9.10
CA LYS A 156 -6.58 -2.16 9.70
C LYS A 156 -7.95 -1.75 9.16
N VAL A 157 -8.28 -0.47 9.16
CA VAL A 157 -9.59 0.00 8.69
C VAL A 157 -9.78 -0.32 7.21
N LYS A 158 -8.76 -0.11 6.37
CA LYS A 158 -8.84 -0.40 4.94
C LYS A 158 -9.13 -1.87 4.64
N THR A 159 -8.55 -2.77 5.39
CA THR A 159 -8.64 -4.21 5.15
C THR A 159 -9.75 -4.91 5.96
N LYS A 160 -10.10 -4.37 7.13
CA LYS A 160 -11.12 -4.97 8.01
C LYS A 160 -12.53 -4.41 7.79
N SER A 161 -12.67 -3.24 7.15
CA SER A 161 -13.97 -2.63 6.91
C SER A 161 -14.98 -3.55 6.23
N ILE A 162 -14.54 -4.42 5.33
CA ILE A 162 -15.38 -5.40 4.63
C ILE A 162 -16.11 -6.35 5.61
N TYR A 163 -15.48 -6.69 6.74
CA TYR A 163 -16.05 -7.63 7.71
C TYR A 163 -16.99 -6.97 8.74
N VAL A 164 -16.82 -5.65 8.95
CA VAL A 164 -17.57 -4.92 10.01
C VAL A 164 -18.57 -3.90 9.47
N ILE A 165 -18.68 -3.76 8.16
CA ILE A 165 -19.50 -2.71 7.55
C ILE A 165 -20.96 -2.76 7.97
N ASP A 166 -21.54 -3.94 8.12
CA ASP A 166 -22.95 -4.09 8.51
C ASP A 166 -23.19 -3.58 9.94
N GLU A 167 -22.25 -3.82 10.86
CA GLU A 167 -22.27 -3.30 12.22
C GLU A 167 -22.05 -1.79 12.25
N VAL A 168 -21.10 -1.28 11.46
CA VAL A 168 -20.87 0.17 11.28
C VAL A 168 -22.17 0.86 10.83
N ILE A 169 -22.86 0.33 9.83
CA ILE A 169 -24.10 0.92 9.32
C ILE A 169 -25.19 0.94 10.41
N LYS A 170 -25.35 -0.17 11.15
CA LYS A 170 -26.32 -0.28 12.23
C LYS A 170 -26.10 0.73 13.35
N LEU A 171 -24.85 1.03 13.68
CA LEU A 171 -24.51 1.94 14.79
C LEU A 171 -24.46 3.40 14.35
N LYS A 172 -24.35 3.71 13.05
CA LYS A 172 -24.11 5.05 12.52
C LYS A 172 -25.04 6.12 13.07
N ASP A 173 -26.34 5.93 12.96
CA ASP A 173 -27.34 6.94 13.31
C ASP A 173 -27.41 7.15 14.84
N THR A 174 -27.29 6.05 15.60
CA THR A 174 -27.22 6.10 17.07
C THR A 174 -25.98 6.85 17.53
N LEU A 175 -24.84 6.59 16.91
CA LEU A 175 -23.59 7.26 17.26
C LEU A 175 -23.64 8.74 16.92
N ILE A 176 -24.10 9.12 15.72
CA ILE A 176 -24.25 10.50 15.31
C ILE A 176 -25.22 11.25 16.23
N SER A 177 -26.33 10.62 16.67
CA SER A 177 -27.28 11.23 17.59
C SER A 177 -26.72 11.43 19.01
N LYS A 178 -25.86 10.53 19.49
CA LYS A 178 -25.13 10.68 20.76
C LYS A 178 -24.09 11.79 20.71
N LEU A 179 -23.46 11.98 19.54
CA LEU A 179 -22.53 13.06 19.28
C LEU A 179 -23.32 14.34 18.98
N LYS A 180 -23.65 15.12 20.01
CA LYS A 180 -24.25 16.46 19.80
C LYS A 180 -23.28 17.33 19.01
N PRO A 181 -23.75 18.32 18.21
CA PRO A 181 -22.88 19.19 17.43
C PRO A 181 -21.74 19.84 18.24
N SER A 182 -21.98 20.17 19.51
CA SER A 182 -20.97 20.71 20.43
C SER A 182 -19.87 19.70 20.82
N LEU A 183 -20.11 18.40 20.69
CA LEU A 183 -19.17 17.34 21.07
C LEU A 183 -18.28 16.88 19.93
N PHE A 184 -18.63 17.19 18.67
CA PHE A 184 -17.80 16.78 17.53
C PHE A 184 -16.36 17.34 17.59
N ASN A 185 -16.19 18.53 18.17
CA ASN A 185 -14.90 19.18 18.32
C ASN A 185 -14.16 18.80 19.61
N GLN A 186 -14.81 18.07 20.52
CA GLN A 186 -14.23 17.65 21.80
C GLN A 186 -13.74 16.19 21.68
N GLU A 187 -12.44 16.03 21.73
CA GLU A 187 -11.77 14.75 21.58
C GLU A 187 -12.20 13.74 22.65
N GLU A 188 -12.12 14.13 23.92
CA GLU A 188 -12.46 13.25 25.04
C GLU A 188 -13.89 12.72 24.99
N ASP A 189 -14.86 13.54 24.60
CA ASP A 189 -16.26 13.13 24.51
C ASP A 189 -16.50 12.19 23.34
N PHE A 190 -15.81 12.39 22.20
CA PHE A 190 -15.89 11.49 21.06
C PHE A 190 -15.39 10.09 21.42
N TYR A 191 -14.17 10.01 21.97
CA TYR A 191 -13.59 8.72 22.36
C TYR A 191 -14.35 8.05 23.52
N LYS A 192 -14.97 8.84 24.41
CA LYS A 192 -15.86 8.30 25.46
C LYS A 192 -17.08 7.60 24.88
N VAL A 193 -17.71 8.17 23.86
CA VAL A 193 -18.84 7.54 23.16
C VAL A 193 -18.42 6.26 22.45
N LEU A 194 -17.22 6.21 21.89
CA LEU A 194 -16.69 5.01 21.22
C LEU A 194 -16.36 3.87 22.18
N LYS A 195 -16.08 4.13 23.47
CA LYS A 195 -15.78 3.08 24.47
C LYS A 195 -16.91 2.06 24.64
N ASP A 196 -18.15 2.48 24.37
CA ASP A 196 -19.33 1.59 24.46
C ASP A 196 -19.40 0.59 23.30
N ILE A 197 -18.58 0.72 22.26
CA ILE A 197 -18.53 -0.20 21.12
C ILE A 197 -17.51 -1.29 21.43
N GLU A 198 -17.94 -2.55 21.57
CA GLU A 198 -17.07 -3.68 21.92
C GLU A 198 -16.09 -4.03 20.80
N ASN A 199 -16.57 -4.00 19.54
CA ASN A 199 -15.79 -4.38 18.38
C ASN A 199 -14.70 -3.33 18.06
N GLU A 200 -13.42 -3.73 18.19
CA GLU A 200 -12.27 -2.85 17.96
C GLU A 200 -12.17 -2.35 16.52
N ASP A 201 -12.51 -3.18 15.54
CA ASP A 201 -12.45 -2.79 14.13
C ASP A 201 -13.53 -1.76 13.79
N VAL A 202 -14.72 -1.86 14.42
CA VAL A 202 -15.79 -0.85 14.34
C VAL A 202 -15.35 0.45 15.00
N ARG A 203 -14.75 0.38 16.20
CA ARG A 203 -14.17 1.58 16.86
C ARG A 203 -13.12 2.24 15.97
N GLY A 204 -12.23 1.42 15.41
CA GLY A 204 -11.19 1.89 14.49
C GLY A 204 -11.75 2.62 13.28
N PHE A 205 -12.83 2.10 12.71
CA PHE A 205 -13.50 2.72 11.56
C PHE A 205 -13.99 4.15 11.88
N TYR A 206 -14.68 4.33 13.00
CA TYR A 206 -15.16 5.65 13.42
C TYR A 206 -14.00 6.57 13.85
N THR A 207 -12.99 6.03 14.52
CA THR A 207 -11.78 6.79 14.88
C THR A 207 -11.11 7.34 13.63
N LEU A 208 -10.91 6.52 12.59
CA LEU A 208 -10.29 7.00 11.35
C LEU A 208 -11.18 8.03 10.63
N GLY A 209 -12.49 7.90 10.70
CA GLY A 209 -13.43 8.91 10.21
C GLY A 209 -13.25 10.26 10.90
N ARG A 210 -13.06 10.28 12.24
CA ARG A 210 -12.70 11.47 13.01
C ARG A 210 -11.37 12.06 12.54
N LEU A 211 -10.33 11.24 12.45
CA LEU A 211 -8.99 11.70 12.05
C LEU A 211 -8.95 12.28 10.64
N LEU A 212 -9.81 11.79 9.73
CA LEU A 212 -10.01 12.41 8.42
C LEU A 212 -10.58 13.83 8.55
N ALA A 213 -11.54 14.05 9.45
CA ALA A 213 -12.10 15.38 9.68
C ALA A 213 -11.08 16.31 10.35
N VAL A 214 -10.29 15.81 11.30
CA VAL A 214 -9.16 16.54 11.92
C VAL A 214 -8.15 16.95 10.84
N SER A 215 -7.77 16.02 9.97
CA SER A 215 -6.84 16.32 8.87
C SER A 215 -7.42 17.32 7.85
N ASP A 216 -8.70 17.22 7.50
CA ASP A 216 -9.36 18.17 6.61
C ASP A 216 -9.45 19.58 7.24
N ASN A 217 -9.70 19.66 8.54
CA ASN A 217 -9.70 20.93 9.26
C ASN A 217 -8.29 21.54 9.30
N ALA A 218 -7.29 20.78 9.77
CA ALA A 218 -5.91 21.25 9.91
C ALA A 218 -5.27 21.66 8.58
N ARG A 219 -5.49 20.89 7.50
CA ARG A 219 -4.85 21.13 6.20
C ARG A 219 -5.62 22.04 5.26
N ARG A 220 -6.95 22.19 5.44
CA ARG A 220 -7.84 22.85 4.47
C ARG A 220 -8.84 23.81 5.11
N GLY A 221 -8.83 23.96 6.45
CA GLY A 221 -9.76 24.81 7.18
C GLY A 221 -11.22 24.41 7.06
N ARG A 222 -11.52 23.14 6.77
CA ARG A 222 -12.90 22.66 6.61
C ARG A 222 -13.58 22.54 7.98
N ALA A 223 -14.90 22.81 8.03
CA ALA A 223 -15.68 22.59 9.23
C ALA A 223 -15.66 21.12 9.62
N PHE A 224 -15.29 20.84 10.87
CA PHE A 224 -15.05 19.47 11.37
C PHE A 224 -16.28 18.56 11.22
N GLU A 225 -17.44 18.98 11.73
CA GLU A 225 -18.68 18.18 11.69
C GLU A 225 -19.09 17.81 10.27
N GLN A 226 -19.07 18.78 9.35
CA GLN A 226 -19.41 18.53 7.94
C GLN A 226 -18.44 17.57 7.29
N SER A 227 -17.15 17.73 7.60
CA SER A 227 -16.09 16.86 7.10
C SER A 227 -16.23 15.43 7.65
N PHE A 228 -16.50 15.28 8.94
CA PHE A 228 -16.72 13.99 9.58
C PHE A 228 -17.89 13.23 8.94
N ILE A 229 -19.06 13.85 8.87
CA ILE A 229 -20.27 13.22 8.30
C ILE A 229 -20.03 12.81 6.83
N LYS A 230 -19.47 13.72 6.03
CA LYS A 230 -19.15 13.46 4.62
C LYS A 230 -18.17 12.31 4.46
N ASN A 231 -17.06 12.33 5.19
CA ASN A 231 -16.03 11.31 5.10
C ASN A 231 -16.56 9.96 5.60
N LEU A 232 -17.33 9.94 6.68
CA LEU A 232 -17.96 8.72 7.19
C LEU A 232 -18.87 8.06 6.14
N HIS A 233 -19.71 8.83 5.45
CA HIS A 233 -20.56 8.30 4.37
C HIS A 233 -19.71 7.72 3.24
N LEU A 234 -18.67 8.44 2.78
CA LEU A 234 -17.77 7.93 1.74
C LEU A 234 -17.03 6.67 2.15
N MET A 235 -16.60 6.57 3.42
CA MET A 235 -15.95 5.37 3.95
C MET A 235 -16.92 4.18 3.96
N ILE A 236 -18.16 4.39 4.39
CA ILE A 236 -19.22 3.37 4.39
C ILE A 236 -19.49 2.90 2.96
N ASP A 237 -19.65 3.82 2.03
CA ASP A 237 -19.90 3.48 0.63
C ASP A 237 -18.73 2.71 0.00
N SER A 238 -17.50 3.10 0.32
CA SER A 238 -16.31 2.37 -0.16
C SER A 238 -16.18 0.97 0.43
N ALA A 239 -16.56 0.78 1.69
CA ALA A 239 -16.55 -0.54 2.32
C ALA A 239 -17.68 -1.43 1.77
N LYS A 240 -18.85 -0.85 1.42
CA LYS A 240 -19.92 -1.56 0.69
C LYS A 240 -19.45 -1.99 -0.70
N ASP A 241 -18.81 -1.07 -1.45
CA ASP A 241 -18.26 -1.39 -2.77
C ASP A 241 -17.22 -2.51 -2.68
N TYR A 242 -16.42 -2.53 -1.60
CA TYR A 242 -15.46 -3.59 -1.37
C TYR A 242 -16.16 -4.94 -1.14
N LYS A 243 -17.18 -4.98 -0.29
CA LYS A 243 -17.96 -6.19 -0.03
C LYS A 243 -18.64 -6.69 -1.32
N GLU A 244 -19.31 -5.80 -2.04
CA GLU A 244 -20.02 -6.12 -3.29
C GLU A 244 -19.09 -6.70 -4.36
N ILE A 245 -17.90 -6.09 -4.59
CA ILE A 245 -16.98 -6.58 -5.62
C ILE A 245 -16.29 -7.88 -5.19
N ALA A 246 -15.99 -8.05 -3.91
CA ALA A 246 -15.44 -9.30 -3.40
C ALA A 246 -16.42 -10.47 -3.59
N ASP A 247 -17.69 -10.25 -3.29
CA ASP A 247 -18.76 -11.24 -3.50
C ASP A 247 -19.01 -11.51 -5.01
N THR A 248 -19.01 -10.45 -5.84
CA THR A 248 -19.25 -10.57 -7.29
C THR A 248 -18.16 -11.36 -8.00
N LEU A 249 -16.90 -11.20 -7.60
CA LEU A 249 -15.75 -11.86 -8.19
C LEU A 249 -15.36 -13.15 -7.45
N ASP A 250 -16.10 -13.54 -6.42
CA ASP A 250 -15.80 -14.69 -5.54
C ASP A 250 -14.36 -14.68 -5.04
N LEU A 251 -13.90 -13.51 -4.54
CA LEU A 251 -12.52 -13.33 -4.10
C LEU A 251 -12.25 -14.11 -2.82
N GLN A 252 -11.23 -14.95 -2.85
CA GLN A 252 -10.69 -15.59 -1.66
C GLN A 252 -9.73 -14.61 -0.98
N LEU A 253 -10.22 -13.90 0.05
CA LEU A 253 -9.47 -12.83 0.69
C LEU A 253 -8.36 -13.37 1.61
N GLY A 254 -7.14 -12.85 1.46
CA GLY A 254 -6.02 -13.17 2.33
C GLY A 254 -6.20 -12.64 3.76
N ASN A 255 -5.59 -13.30 4.72
CA ASN A 255 -5.57 -12.86 6.12
C ASN A 255 -4.60 -11.70 6.33
N ILE A 256 -5.02 -10.69 7.09
CA ILE A 256 -4.22 -9.49 7.36
C ILE A 256 -3.90 -9.39 8.84
N ASP A 257 -2.61 -9.44 9.17
CA ASP A 257 -2.06 -9.20 10.49
C ASP A 257 -1.18 -7.95 10.47
N LEU A 258 -1.70 -6.84 10.97
CA LEU A 258 -1.04 -5.55 11.01
C LEU A 258 -0.91 -5.06 12.44
N LYS A 259 0.32 -4.79 12.89
CA LYS A 259 0.64 -4.46 14.27
C LYS A 259 1.55 -3.25 14.41
N LEU A 260 1.47 -2.60 15.55
CA LEU A 260 2.51 -1.66 15.97
C LEU A 260 3.81 -2.45 16.20
N GLY A 261 4.90 -2.00 15.62
CA GLY A 261 6.18 -2.70 15.72
C GLY A 261 7.35 -1.93 15.15
N ASP A 262 8.53 -2.38 15.50
CA ASP A 262 9.81 -1.82 15.08
C ASP A 262 10.46 -2.73 14.04
N SER A 263 10.72 -2.21 12.85
CA SER A 263 11.36 -2.94 11.75
C SER A 263 12.79 -3.44 12.08
N ARG A 264 13.44 -2.83 13.07
CA ARG A 264 14.78 -3.20 13.55
C ARG A 264 14.80 -4.45 14.44
N LYS A 265 13.61 -4.89 14.90
CA LYS A 265 13.41 -6.07 15.76
C LYS A 265 12.07 -6.71 15.48
N VAL A 266 12.04 -7.60 14.50
CA VAL A 266 10.81 -8.24 14.03
C VAL A 266 10.54 -9.52 14.83
N ASN A 267 9.34 -9.63 15.41
CA ASN A 267 8.93 -10.82 16.15
C ASN A 267 8.29 -11.87 15.22
N LEU A 268 9.09 -12.41 14.31
CA LEU A 268 8.73 -13.50 13.41
C LEU A 268 9.85 -14.55 13.41
N PRO A 269 9.53 -15.84 13.21
CA PRO A 269 10.53 -16.88 13.08
C PRO A 269 11.43 -16.69 11.85
N ASP A 270 12.63 -17.25 11.90
CA ASP A 270 13.53 -17.32 10.76
C ASP A 270 12.87 -18.09 9.60
N ASN A 271 13.11 -17.65 8.36
CA ASN A 271 12.63 -18.34 7.16
C ASN A 271 11.13 -18.67 7.18
N SER A 272 10.30 -17.73 7.66
CA SER A 272 8.84 -17.91 7.80
C SER A 272 8.01 -17.20 6.73
N ILE A 273 8.59 -16.26 5.97
CA ILE A 273 7.92 -15.37 5.03
C ILE A 273 8.23 -15.75 3.58
N ASP A 274 7.23 -15.68 2.70
CA ASP A 274 7.33 -16.07 1.28
C ASP A 274 7.74 -14.92 0.36
N GLY A 275 7.57 -13.68 0.78
CA GLY A 275 7.97 -12.49 0.03
C GLY A 275 7.97 -11.24 0.88
N ILE A 276 8.75 -10.25 0.48
CA ILE A 276 8.79 -8.94 1.14
C ILE A 276 8.60 -7.86 0.07
N ILE A 277 7.71 -6.90 0.35
CA ILE A 277 7.59 -5.68 -0.46
C ILE A 277 7.57 -4.50 0.50
N THR A 278 8.45 -3.52 0.28
CA THR A 278 8.53 -2.36 1.18
C THR A 278 9.09 -1.12 0.50
N SER A 279 8.78 0.03 1.08
CA SER A 279 9.45 1.30 0.83
C SER A 279 9.87 1.89 2.17
N PRO A 280 11.12 1.72 2.57
CA PRO A 280 11.61 2.33 3.81
C PRO A 280 11.49 3.84 3.73
N PRO A 281 11.43 4.55 4.86
CA PRO A 281 11.46 6.02 4.87
C PRO A 281 12.62 6.52 4.00
N TYR A 282 12.35 7.52 3.14
CA TYR A 282 13.38 8.07 2.24
C TYR A 282 14.36 8.92 3.03
N SER A 283 15.30 8.22 3.67
CA SER A 283 16.36 8.81 4.49
C SER A 283 15.79 9.92 5.41
N ILE A 284 16.15 11.15 5.15
CA ILE A 284 15.82 12.31 5.97
C ILE A 284 14.93 13.32 5.23
N ALA A 285 14.38 12.93 4.08
CA ALA A 285 13.66 13.84 3.18
C ALA A 285 12.26 14.25 3.69
N LEU A 286 11.61 13.40 4.50
CA LEU A 286 10.27 13.64 5.01
C LEU A 286 10.21 13.42 6.53
N ASP A 287 9.66 14.38 7.23
CA ASP A 287 9.29 14.21 8.64
C ASP A 287 7.83 13.69 8.70
N TYR A 288 7.71 12.36 8.77
CA TYR A 288 6.41 11.69 8.81
C TYR A 288 5.63 12.00 10.09
N VAL A 289 6.33 12.20 11.22
CA VAL A 289 5.70 12.54 12.50
C VAL A 289 5.08 13.92 12.45
N GLU A 290 5.83 14.92 11.93
CA GLU A 290 5.31 16.29 11.78
C GLU A 290 4.17 16.35 10.76
N ASN A 291 4.28 15.60 9.69
CA ASN A 291 3.22 15.59 8.66
C ASN A 291 1.87 15.13 9.20
N ASP A 292 1.85 14.22 10.16
CA ASP A 292 0.65 13.63 10.73
C ASP A 292 0.42 14.04 12.21
N ALA A 293 1.15 15.06 12.68
CA ALA A 293 1.14 15.53 14.06
C ALA A 293 -0.29 15.75 14.60
N HIS A 294 -1.12 16.47 13.84
CA HIS A 294 -2.51 16.77 14.22
C HIS A 294 -3.36 15.52 14.50
N SER A 295 -3.13 14.44 13.79
CA SER A 295 -3.87 13.18 13.98
C SER A 295 -3.27 12.33 15.10
N LEU A 296 -1.95 12.33 15.25
CA LEU A 296 -1.28 11.62 16.34
C LEU A 296 -1.61 12.25 17.69
N GLU A 297 -1.66 13.59 17.76
CA GLU A 297 -2.07 14.32 18.95
C GLU A 297 -3.54 14.08 19.29
N ASP A 298 -4.45 14.08 18.29
CA ASP A 298 -5.88 13.74 18.50
C ASP A 298 -6.07 12.29 19.00
N MET A 299 -5.14 11.38 18.67
CA MET A 299 -5.10 10.03 19.23
C MET A 299 -4.48 9.96 20.64
N GLY A 300 -4.05 11.08 21.20
CA GLY A 300 -3.43 11.16 22.53
C GLY A 300 -1.94 10.81 22.58
N PHE A 301 -1.25 10.74 21.45
CA PHE A 301 0.18 10.43 21.40
C PHE A 301 1.05 11.68 21.55
N LYS A 302 2.14 11.56 22.29
CA LYS A 302 3.17 12.57 22.41
C LYS A 302 4.18 12.45 21.26
N LEU A 303 4.27 13.46 20.41
CA LEU A 303 5.11 13.43 19.21
C LEU A 303 6.61 13.18 19.49
N ASN A 304 7.13 13.75 20.59
CA ASN A 304 8.51 13.58 20.99
C ASN A 304 8.85 12.09 21.28
N VAL A 305 7.92 11.35 21.90
CA VAL A 305 8.10 9.93 22.21
C VAL A 305 8.13 9.10 20.90
N ILE A 306 7.21 9.36 19.97
CA ILE A 306 7.21 8.67 18.68
C ILE A 306 8.48 8.96 17.88
N ARG A 307 8.99 10.20 17.94
CA ARG A 307 10.22 10.61 17.22
C ARG A 307 11.46 9.85 17.65
N GLU A 308 11.55 9.45 18.92
CA GLU A 308 12.72 8.73 19.46
C GLU A 308 12.94 7.37 18.78
N ASP A 309 11.87 6.73 18.33
CA ASP A 309 11.93 5.41 17.70
C ASP A 309 11.78 5.44 16.17
N PHE A 310 11.39 6.58 15.59
CA PHE A 310 11.07 6.69 14.17
C PHE A 310 12.33 6.70 13.29
N VAL A 311 12.46 5.71 12.40
CA VAL A 311 13.56 5.61 11.43
C VAL A 311 13.57 6.85 10.51
N GLY A 312 14.72 7.50 10.36
CA GLY A 312 14.90 8.66 9.50
C GLY A 312 14.47 10.01 10.08
N VAL A 313 13.96 10.05 11.33
CA VAL A 313 13.58 11.30 12.00
C VAL A 313 14.57 11.71 13.09
N ARG A 314 15.29 10.75 13.68
CA ARG A 314 16.24 10.95 14.79
C ARG A 314 17.50 11.70 14.37
N GLY A 315 18.09 12.42 15.33
CA GLY A 315 19.37 13.12 15.16
C GLY A 315 19.25 14.44 14.38
N LYS A 316 20.40 15.12 14.22
CA LYS A 316 20.52 16.39 13.48
C LYS A 316 21.78 16.36 12.59
N GLY A 317 21.75 17.10 11.49
CA GLY A 317 22.91 17.23 10.61
C GLY A 317 23.41 15.88 10.08
N LYS A 318 24.72 15.65 10.07
CA LYS A 318 25.35 14.42 9.58
C LYS A 318 24.97 13.19 10.41
N GLU A 319 24.85 13.34 11.72
CA GLU A 319 24.43 12.27 12.64
C GLU A 319 23.10 11.64 12.21
N LYS A 320 22.17 12.43 11.65
CA LYS A 320 20.88 11.94 11.19
C LYS A 320 21.02 10.90 10.07
N VAL A 321 21.96 11.09 9.16
CA VAL A 321 22.24 10.14 8.05
C VAL A 321 22.86 8.86 8.61
N ASP A 322 23.80 8.98 9.54
CA ASP A 322 24.47 7.82 10.14
C ASP A 322 23.48 6.96 10.93
N LEU A 323 22.63 7.58 11.75
CA LEU A 323 21.55 6.90 12.49
C LEU A 323 20.55 6.21 11.55
N TYR A 324 20.17 6.88 10.46
CA TYR A 324 19.31 6.29 9.44
C TYR A 324 19.93 5.03 8.84
N ASN A 325 21.20 5.10 8.43
CA ASN A 325 21.90 3.97 7.83
C ASN A 325 22.02 2.78 8.81
N GLU A 326 22.30 3.04 10.10
CA GLU A 326 22.32 2.00 11.13
C GLU A 326 20.95 1.34 11.33
N ASP A 327 19.89 2.13 11.38
CA ASP A 327 18.55 1.60 11.57
C ASP A 327 18.08 0.76 10.36
N ILE A 328 18.36 1.25 9.15
CA ILE A 328 18.02 0.53 7.91
C ILE A 328 18.83 -0.77 7.80
N LYS A 329 20.11 -0.78 8.17
CA LYS A 329 20.90 -2.02 8.23
C LYS A 329 20.24 -3.07 9.13
N LYS A 330 19.79 -2.69 10.32
CA LYS A 330 19.08 -3.59 11.24
C LYS A 330 17.80 -4.11 10.61
N SER A 331 17.02 -3.23 9.99
CA SER A 331 15.76 -3.61 9.33
C SER A 331 15.99 -4.58 8.15
N TYR A 332 17.02 -4.34 7.33
CA TYR A 332 17.37 -5.25 6.22
C TYR A 332 17.90 -6.61 6.72
N SER A 333 18.65 -6.61 7.85
CA SER A 333 19.10 -7.86 8.48
C SER A 333 17.90 -8.70 8.96
N GLU A 334 16.89 -8.06 9.55
CA GLU A 334 15.65 -8.75 9.94
C GLU A 334 14.88 -9.28 8.72
N MET A 335 14.79 -8.49 7.63
CA MET A 335 14.19 -8.95 6.37
C MET A 335 14.92 -10.19 5.84
N TYR A 336 16.25 -10.20 5.87
CA TYR A 336 17.04 -11.38 5.46
C TYR A 336 16.73 -12.59 6.36
N ARG A 337 16.72 -12.40 7.67
CA ARG A 337 16.48 -13.47 8.64
C ARG A 337 15.14 -14.17 8.42
N ILE A 338 14.05 -13.40 8.27
CA ILE A 338 12.68 -13.95 8.21
C ILE A 338 12.28 -14.46 6.83
N LEU A 339 12.88 -13.97 5.74
CA LEU A 339 12.57 -14.40 4.39
C LEU A 339 13.10 -15.81 4.13
N ARG A 340 12.29 -16.67 3.52
CA ARG A 340 12.70 -18.01 3.13
C ARG A 340 13.79 -18.00 2.04
N PRO A 341 14.69 -18.98 2.00
CA PRO A 341 15.67 -19.12 0.92
C PRO A 341 15.00 -19.16 -0.46
N ASN A 342 15.66 -18.60 -1.46
CA ASN A 342 15.18 -18.50 -2.85
C ASN A 342 13.94 -17.62 -3.06
N LYS A 343 13.41 -16.96 -2.02
CA LYS A 343 12.31 -16.00 -2.12
C LYS A 343 12.81 -14.57 -2.33
N TYR A 344 11.91 -13.67 -2.63
CA TYR A 344 12.23 -12.33 -3.09
C TYR A 344 11.89 -11.23 -2.07
N ALA A 345 12.74 -10.21 -2.03
CA ALA A 345 12.47 -8.94 -1.36
C ALA A 345 12.47 -7.82 -2.40
N VAL A 346 11.40 -7.03 -2.42
CA VAL A 346 11.28 -5.84 -3.28
C VAL A 346 11.40 -4.59 -2.42
N ILE A 347 12.33 -3.71 -2.77
CA ILE A 347 12.53 -2.42 -2.12
C ILE A 347 12.31 -1.31 -3.15
N VAL A 348 11.34 -0.45 -2.88
CA VAL A 348 11.11 0.75 -3.67
C VAL A 348 11.73 1.94 -2.94
N ILE A 349 12.76 2.53 -3.52
CA ILE A 349 13.55 3.57 -2.86
C ILE A 349 14.13 4.56 -3.88
N GLY A 350 14.34 5.79 -3.45
CA GLY A 350 14.99 6.84 -4.24
C GLY A 350 16.11 7.50 -3.46
N ASN A 351 17.04 8.13 -4.16
CA ASN A 351 18.02 8.99 -3.54
C ASN A 351 17.35 10.23 -2.95
N ALA A 352 17.85 10.71 -1.84
CA ALA A 352 17.38 11.91 -1.16
C ALA A 352 18.38 13.06 -1.32
N THR A 353 17.91 14.29 -1.18
CA THR A 353 18.77 15.47 -1.08
C THR A 353 18.71 16.02 0.33
N TYR A 354 19.84 16.19 0.98
CA TYR A 354 19.96 16.77 2.30
C TYR A 354 21.02 17.88 2.32
N GLN A 355 20.62 19.07 2.76
CA GLN A 355 21.49 20.26 2.76
C GLN A 355 22.22 20.51 1.42
N GLY A 356 21.53 20.27 0.31
CA GLY A 356 22.07 20.45 -1.05
C GLY A 356 22.97 19.31 -1.55
N GLN A 357 23.18 18.26 -0.76
CA GLN A 357 23.96 17.08 -1.15
C GLN A 357 23.05 15.87 -1.40
N GLU A 358 23.37 15.09 -2.44
CA GLU A 358 22.67 13.83 -2.70
C GLU A 358 23.11 12.76 -1.72
N VAL A 359 22.15 12.14 -1.06
CA VAL A 359 22.34 10.94 -0.24
C VAL A 359 22.05 9.73 -1.12
N LYS A 360 23.08 8.95 -1.41
CA LYS A 360 23.03 7.79 -2.31
C LYS A 360 22.39 6.58 -1.64
N THR A 361 21.12 6.70 -1.32
CA THR A 361 20.35 5.67 -0.61
C THR A 361 20.16 4.40 -1.44
N VAL A 362 20.05 4.53 -2.76
CA VAL A 362 19.87 3.39 -3.68
C VAL A 362 21.13 2.53 -3.70
N GLU A 363 22.29 3.13 -3.90
CA GLU A 363 23.59 2.43 -3.91
C GLU A 363 23.86 1.77 -2.55
N PHE A 364 23.66 2.50 -1.45
CA PHE A 364 23.78 1.96 -0.10
C PHE A 364 22.88 0.71 0.11
N THR A 365 21.64 0.76 -0.37
CA THR A 365 20.70 -0.37 -0.27
C THR A 365 21.22 -1.58 -1.04
N ILE A 366 21.68 -1.37 -2.29
CA ILE A 366 22.19 -2.46 -3.13
C ILE A 366 23.42 -3.11 -2.49
N ASP A 367 24.37 -2.31 -2.03
CA ASP A 367 25.61 -2.79 -1.44
C ASP A 367 25.32 -3.62 -0.18
N TYR A 368 24.55 -3.07 0.75
CA TYR A 368 24.28 -3.75 2.01
C TYR A 368 23.40 -5.00 1.87
N MET A 369 22.38 -4.96 0.99
CA MET A 369 21.57 -6.14 0.71
C MET A 369 22.42 -7.27 0.09
N THR A 370 23.37 -6.91 -0.77
CA THR A 370 24.30 -7.87 -1.37
C THR A 370 25.25 -8.46 -0.32
N GLU A 371 25.76 -7.63 0.59
CA GLU A 371 26.58 -8.08 1.74
C GLU A 371 25.84 -9.08 2.64
N LEU A 372 24.54 -8.89 2.84
CA LEU A 372 23.68 -9.81 3.60
C LEU A 372 23.46 -11.17 2.91
N GLY A 373 23.78 -11.30 1.62
CA GLY A 373 23.57 -12.54 0.85
C GLY A 373 22.36 -12.52 -0.09
N PHE A 374 21.82 -11.33 -0.36
CA PHE A 374 20.86 -11.19 -1.45
C PHE A 374 21.56 -11.01 -2.79
N LYS A 375 20.93 -11.51 -3.85
CA LYS A 375 21.32 -11.23 -5.24
C LYS A 375 20.34 -10.24 -5.84
N LEU A 376 20.83 -9.11 -6.37
CA LEU A 376 20.01 -8.17 -7.12
C LEU A 376 19.65 -8.81 -8.49
N GLU A 377 18.38 -9.11 -8.69
CA GLU A 377 17.87 -9.69 -9.95
C GLU A 377 17.42 -8.61 -10.93
N LYS A 378 16.83 -7.50 -10.42
CA LYS A 378 16.35 -6.38 -11.24
C LYS A 378 16.48 -5.05 -10.52
N ASN A 379 16.80 -4.03 -11.29
CA ASN A 379 16.74 -2.62 -10.90
C ASN A 379 15.94 -1.87 -11.98
N ILE A 380 14.69 -1.50 -11.66
CA ILE A 380 13.79 -0.82 -12.59
C ILE A 380 13.70 0.64 -12.18
N LEU A 381 14.11 1.53 -13.08
CA LEU A 381 14.01 2.97 -12.86
C LEU A 381 12.57 3.43 -13.04
N LYS A 382 11.95 3.87 -11.96
CA LYS A 382 10.62 4.46 -11.93
C LYS A 382 10.75 5.98 -12.00
N ILE A 383 10.40 6.54 -13.15
CA ILE A 383 10.35 7.99 -13.36
C ILE A 383 8.89 8.43 -13.26
N ILE A 384 8.61 9.36 -12.38
CA ILE A 384 7.29 9.97 -12.20
C ILE A 384 7.39 11.49 -12.32
N PHE A 385 6.40 12.08 -12.95
CA PHE A 385 6.24 13.53 -12.95
C PHE A 385 5.38 13.93 -11.75
N GLY A 386 5.98 14.66 -10.80
CA GLY A 386 5.27 15.22 -9.66
C GLY A 386 4.49 16.48 -10.02
N LEU A 387 3.67 16.96 -9.11
CA LEU A 387 3.08 18.29 -9.18
C LEU A 387 4.21 19.32 -9.40
N TYR A 388 3.99 20.29 -10.29
CA TYR A 388 4.96 21.32 -10.69
C TYR A 388 6.09 20.84 -11.62
N ASN A 389 5.88 19.78 -12.43
CA ASN A 389 6.87 19.26 -13.39
C ASN A 389 8.23 18.85 -12.77
N VAL A 390 8.26 18.55 -11.50
CA VAL A 390 9.46 18.00 -10.84
C VAL A 390 9.51 16.51 -11.12
N MET A 391 10.51 16.10 -11.90
CA MET A 391 10.79 14.69 -12.16
C MET A 391 11.37 14.03 -10.90
N LYS A 392 10.70 13.02 -10.39
CA LYS A 392 11.21 12.17 -9.30
C LYS A 392 11.67 10.84 -9.86
N LYS A 393 12.82 10.39 -9.39
CA LYS A 393 13.40 9.09 -9.73
C LYS A 393 13.35 8.20 -8.51
N GLU A 394 12.75 7.05 -8.67
CA GLU A 394 12.76 5.96 -7.69
C GLU A 394 13.22 4.68 -8.38
N ASN A 395 13.77 3.77 -7.63
CA ASN A 395 14.21 2.46 -8.10
C ASN A 395 13.34 1.38 -7.47
N ILE A 396 12.86 0.45 -8.27
CA ILE A 396 12.25 -0.79 -7.83
C ILE A 396 13.36 -1.85 -7.88
N LEU A 397 13.88 -2.19 -6.71
CA LEU A 397 14.96 -3.17 -6.56
C LEU A 397 14.36 -4.52 -6.19
N ILE A 398 14.58 -5.53 -7.03
CA ILE A 398 14.10 -6.90 -6.78
C ILE A 398 15.32 -7.75 -6.43
N PHE A 399 15.37 -8.19 -5.19
CA PHE A 399 16.42 -9.04 -4.65
C PHE A 399 15.90 -10.45 -4.42
N ARG A 400 16.79 -11.45 -4.60
CA ARG A 400 16.53 -12.83 -4.26
C ARG A 400 17.47 -13.28 -3.15
N LYS A 401 16.94 -13.87 -2.07
CA LYS A 401 17.75 -14.47 -1.01
C LYS A 401 18.42 -15.73 -1.56
N GLN A 402 19.76 -15.80 -1.42
CA GLN A 402 20.55 -16.95 -1.85
C GLN A 402 20.51 -18.08 -0.84
#